data_78343653149440de450b973169aadbec
#
_entry.id   78343653149440de450b973169aadbec
#
_cell.length_a   1.000
_cell.length_b   1.000
_cell.length_c   1.000
_cell.angle_alpha   90.00
_cell.angle_beta   90.00
_cell.angle_gamma   90.00
#
_symmetry.space_group_name_H-M   'P 1'
#
loop_
_entity.id
_entity.type
_entity.pdbx_description
1 polymer ?
#
loop_
_entity_poly.entity_id
_entity_poly.type
_entity_poly.pdbx_seq_one_letter_code
_entity_poly.pdbx_strand_id
1 'polypeptide(L)'
;TYMEILAPHIAKKAQPGQFIMLRINEDGERIPLTIAGYDREAGTVTIIFQKVGYTTYALDELNEGDSLLDFVGPLGVPSEFEGLKKVCVVGGGLGVAIAYPQAKALHDMGVEVDFIVGFKNKDLIILEEEFNNACTNLFVMTDDGSNGHKGFVTAALEEQLNAGVKYDAVIAIGPLIMMKVVCDLTKQY
;
A
#
# COMPACT_ATOMS: atom_id res chain seq x y z
N THR A 1 5.54 6.30 9.77
CA THR A 1 4.62 6.24 10.92
C THR A 1 3.41 5.43 10.56
N TYR A 2 2.99 4.56 11.45
CA TYR A 2 1.73 3.82 11.45
C TYR A 2 0.79 4.45 12.49
N MET A 3 -0.47 4.69 12.13
CA MET A 3 -1.44 5.32 13.02
C MET A 3 -2.83 4.73 12.80
N GLU A 4 -3.49 4.36 13.88
CA GLU A 4 -4.90 3.94 13.88
C GLU A 4 -5.78 5.06 14.44
N ILE A 5 -6.86 5.35 13.74
CA ILE A 5 -7.76 6.45 14.07
C ILE A 5 -9.16 5.88 14.27
N LEU A 6 -9.77 6.16 15.42
CA LEU A 6 -11.15 5.77 15.69
C LEU A 6 -12.10 6.59 14.81
N ALA A 7 -12.64 5.96 13.78
CA ALA A 7 -13.52 6.57 12.79
C ALA A 7 -14.57 5.55 12.28
N PRO A 8 -15.52 5.10 13.13
CA PRO A 8 -16.39 3.96 12.85
C PRO A 8 -17.26 4.15 11.61
N HIS A 9 -17.68 5.37 11.31
CA HIS A 9 -18.48 5.67 10.11
C HIS A 9 -17.68 5.49 8.81
N ILE A 10 -16.37 5.78 8.85
CA ILE A 10 -15.45 5.61 7.72
C ILE A 10 -15.05 4.15 7.61
N ALA A 11 -14.62 3.53 8.71
CA ALA A 11 -14.19 2.13 8.76
C ALA A 11 -15.26 1.19 8.19
N LYS A 12 -16.53 1.43 8.53
CA LYS A 12 -17.68 0.63 8.03
C LYS A 12 -17.80 0.63 6.51
N LYS A 13 -17.42 1.72 5.84
CA LYS A 13 -17.61 1.94 4.40
C LYS A 13 -16.33 1.86 3.59
N ALA A 14 -15.17 1.88 4.25
CA ALA A 14 -13.86 1.89 3.61
C ALA A 14 -13.67 0.65 2.73
N GLN A 15 -13.03 0.88 1.59
CA GLN A 15 -12.65 -0.14 0.61
C GLN A 15 -11.23 0.14 0.08
N PRO A 16 -10.50 -0.87 -0.42
CA PRO A 16 -9.19 -0.70 -1.01
C PRO A 16 -9.18 0.34 -2.14
N GLY A 17 -8.11 1.11 -2.24
CA GLY A 17 -7.96 2.17 -3.25
C GLY A 17 -8.54 3.53 -2.83
N GLN A 18 -9.26 3.59 -1.73
CA GLN A 18 -9.81 4.83 -1.21
C GLN A 18 -8.83 5.58 -0.29
N PHE A 19 -9.11 6.84 -0.04
CA PHE A 19 -8.32 7.73 0.81
C PHE A 19 -9.20 8.53 1.78
N ILE A 20 -8.58 9.17 2.73
CA ILE A 20 -9.20 10.16 3.63
C ILE A 20 -8.55 11.52 3.43
N MET A 21 -9.25 12.55 3.87
CA MET A 21 -8.73 13.89 4.04
C MET A 21 -8.71 14.21 5.52
N LEU A 22 -7.56 14.59 6.06
CA LEU A 22 -7.44 14.97 7.48
C LEU A 22 -6.92 16.41 7.65
N ARG A 23 -7.22 16.99 8.81
CA ARG A 23 -6.67 18.22 9.34
C ARG A 23 -6.48 18.08 10.84
N ILE A 24 -5.30 18.43 11.34
CA ILE A 24 -4.93 18.23 12.74
C ILE A 24 -5.65 19.25 13.66
N ASN A 25 -5.57 20.53 13.33
CA ASN A 25 -6.09 21.63 14.13
C ASN A 25 -6.55 22.82 13.26
N GLU A 26 -6.99 23.91 13.85
CA GLU A 26 -7.51 25.11 13.15
C GLU A 26 -6.49 25.72 12.17
N ASP A 27 -5.21 25.71 12.53
CA ASP A 27 -4.11 26.26 11.72
C ASP A 27 -3.55 25.25 10.72
N GLY A 28 -4.00 23.99 10.78
CA GLY A 28 -3.50 22.90 9.96
C GLY A 28 -4.04 22.89 8.53
N GLU A 29 -3.23 22.39 7.61
CA GLU A 29 -3.66 22.08 6.24
C GLU A 29 -4.52 20.82 6.20
N ARG A 30 -5.37 20.71 5.18
CA ARG A 30 -6.04 19.48 4.81
C ARG A 30 -5.14 18.69 3.86
N ILE A 31 -4.74 17.49 4.29
CA ILE A 31 -3.92 16.60 3.46
C ILE A 31 -4.66 15.30 3.16
N PRO A 32 -4.53 14.77 1.93
CA PRO A 32 -5.03 13.44 1.59
C PRO A 32 -4.03 12.37 2.03
N LEU A 33 -4.54 11.28 2.65
CA LEU A 33 -3.76 10.08 2.92
C LEU A 33 -4.57 8.84 2.51
N THR A 34 -3.90 7.89 1.91
CA THR A 34 -4.54 6.63 1.51
C THR A 34 -4.91 5.80 2.75
N ILE A 35 -6.05 5.15 2.69
CA ILE A 35 -6.47 4.17 3.69
C ILE A 35 -5.59 2.93 3.51
N ALA A 36 -4.69 2.68 4.46
CA ALA A 36 -3.80 1.51 4.48
C ALA A 36 -4.46 0.28 5.10
N GLY A 37 -5.51 0.48 5.90
CA GLY A 37 -6.28 -0.58 6.52
C GLY A 37 -7.51 -0.05 7.23
N TYR A 38 -8.39 -0.95 7.61
CA TYR A 38 -9.56 -0.63 8.44
C TYR A 38 -10.03 -1.87 9.18
N ASP A 39 -10.52 -1.65 10.40
CA ASP A 39 -11.21 -2.66 11.19
C ASP A 39 -12.66 -2.19 11.41
N ARG A 40 -13.62 -2.97 10.90
CA ARG A 40 -15.06 -2.64 10.99
C ARG A 40 -15.64 -2.92 12.36
N GLU A 41 -15.06 -3.87 13.11
CA GLU A 41 -15.50 -4.23 14.47
C GLU A 41 -14.95 -3.24 15.48
N ALA A 42 -13.65 -2.94 15.44
CA ALA A 42 -13.03 -1.91 16.26
C ALA A 42 -13.44 -0.49 15.85
N GLY A 43 -13.89 -0.29 14.61
CA GLY A 43 -14.25 1.01 14.08
C GLY A 43 -13.04 1.89 13.78
N THR A 44 -11.89 1.31 13.47
CA THR A 44 -10.65 2.03 13.22
C THR A 44 -10.28 2.07 11.75
N VAL A 45 -9.61 3.15 11.35
CA VAL A 45 -8.98 3.34 10.04
C VAL A 45 -7.48 3.49 10.26
N THR A 46 -6.70 2.71 9.50
CA THR A 46 -5.24 2.77 9.53
C THR A 46 -4.73 3.67 8.42
N ILE A 47 -3.82 4.56 8.76
CA ILE A 47 -3.01 5.33 7.81
C ILE A 47 -1.53 5.03 8.05
N ILE A 48 -0.75 5.01 6.95
CA ILE A 48 0.71 4.86 6.99
C ILE A 48 1.30 6.00 6.17
N PHE A 49 2.17 6.78 6.78
CA PHE A 49 2.75 7.96 6.16
C PHE A 49 4.23 8.14 6.50
N GLN A 50 4.93 8.87 5.64
CA GLN A 50 6.31 9.30 5.86
C GLN A 50 6.34 10.75 6.28
N LYS A 51 7.20 11.09 7.22
CA LYS A 51 7.46 12.47 7.65
C LYS A 51 8.26 13.20 6.57
N VAL A 52 7.57 14.00 5.76
CA VAL A 52 8.18 14.73 4.62
C VAL A 52 7.89 16.22 4.61
N GLY A 53 6.96 16.68 5.45
CA GLY A 53 6.56 18.09 5.52
C GLY A 53 5.92 18.44 6.86
N TYR A 54 5.67 19.74 7.08
CA TYR A 54 5.17 20.27 8.35
C TYR A 54 4.01 19.45 8.94
N THR A 55 2.96 19.23 8.15
CA THR A 55 1.76 18.52 8.59
C THR A 55 2.04 17.06 8.99
N THR A 56 2.91 16.35 8.24
CA THR A 56 3.25 14.96 8.56
C THR A 56 4.17 14.83 9.77
N TYR A 57 5.01 15.82 10.05
CA TYR A 57 5.76 15.88 11.32
C TYR A 57 4.81 16.17 12.49
N ALA A 58 3.92 17.15 12.37
CA ALA A 58 2.94 17.46 13.41
C ALA A 58 1.96 16.28 13.67
N LEU A 59 1.62 15.52 12.63
CA LEU A 59 0.80 14.33 12.77
C LEU A 59 1.52 13.22 13.54
N ASP A 60 2.84 13.07 13.34
CA ASP A 60 3.68 12.10 14.04
C ASP A 60 3.88 12.42 15.54
N GLU A 61 3.69 13.67 15.94
CA GLU A 61 3.78 14.13 17.34
C GLU A 61 2.52 13.82 18.15
N LEU A 62 1.41 13.43 17.50
CA LEU A 62 0.18 13.05 18.21
C LEU A 62 0.35 11.75 18.98
N ASN A 63 -0.27 11.71 20.14
CA ASN A 63 -0.25 10.56 21.06
C ASN A 63 -1.60 9.86 21.09
N GLU A 64 -1.63 8.67 21.66
CA GLU A 64 -2.87 7.95 21.91
C GLU A 64 -3.82 8.79 22.78
N GLY A 65 -5.05 8.95 22.30
CA GLY A 65 -6.09 9.77 22.94
C GLY A 65 -6.18 11.19 22.41
N ASP A 66 -5.23 11.65 21.59
CA ASP A 66 -5.34 12.93 20.89
C ASP A 66 -6.41 12.87 19.79
N SER A 67 -6.86 14.03 19.34
CA SER A 67 -7.93 14.13 18.34
C SER A 67 -7.50 14.93 17.13
N LEU A 68 -7.96 14.53 15.96
CA LEU A 68 -7.89 15.29 14.72
C LEU A 68 -9.13 16.17 14.58
N LEU A 69 -8.94 17.40 14.10
CA LEU A 69 -10.06 18.34 13.91
C LEU A 69 -11.00 17.87 12.78
N ASP A 70 -10.41 17.49 11.63
CA ASP A 70 -11.17 16.90 10.52
C ASP A 70 -10.58 15.53 10.15
N PHE A 71 -11.46 14.55 9.96
CA PHE A 71 -11.14 13.25 9.38
C PHE A 71 -12.32 12.81 8.49
N VAL A 72 -12.18 13.00 7.20
CA VAL A 72 -13.26 12.87 6.21
C VAL A 72 -12.98 11.75 5.24
N GLY A 73 -13.96 10.86 5.04
CA GLY A 73 -13.83 9.73 4.12
C GLY A 73 -15.00 8.74 4.25
N PRO A 74 -14.89 7.58 3.61
CA PRO A 74 -13.90 7.29 2.58
C PRO A 74 -14.14 8.13 1.31
N LEU A 75 -13.07 8.55 0.66
CA LEU A 75 -13.09 9.34 -0.57
C LEU A 75 -12.47 8.52 -1.74
N GLY A 76 -12.77 8.93 -2.95
CA GLY A 76 -12.32 8.26 -4.16
C GLY A 76 -13.16 7.02 -4.52
N VAL A 77 -12.83 6.44 -5.67
CA VAL A 77 -13.50 5.24 -6.18
C VAL A 77 -12.75 4.02 -5.69
N PRO A 78 -13.43 3.00 -5.14
CA PRO A 78 -12.79 1.74 -4.79
C PRO A 78 -12.15 1.06 -5.99
N SER A 79 -11.11 0.27 -5.75
CA SER A 79 -10.53 -0.57 -6.79
C SER A 79 -11.51 -1.67 -7.20
N GLU A 80 -11.60 -1.92 -8.51
CA GLU A 80 -12.44 -2.96 -9.07
C GLU A 80 -11.59 -4.22 -9.34
N PHE A 81 -12.02 -5.36 -8.78
CA PHE A 81 -11.30 -6.63 -8.85
C PHE A 81 -12.11 -7.75 -9.50
N GLU A 82 -13.31 -7.43 -10.01
CA GLU A 82 -14.22 -8.44 -10.55
C GLU A 82 -13.59 -9.18 -11.75
N GLY A 83 -13.69 -10.50 -11.74
CA GLY A 83 -13.21 -11.37 -12.81
C GLY A 83 -11.71 -11.67 -12.81
N LEU A 84 -10.93 -11.05 -11.93
CA LEU A 84 -9.49 -11.32 -11.81
C LEU A 84 -9.26 -12.67 -11.10
N LYS A 85 -8.29 -13.44 -11.58
CA LYS A 85 -7.92 -14.77 -11.03
C LYS A 85 -6.47 -14.81 -10.56
N LYS A 86 -5.57 -14.13 -11.27
CA LYS A 86 -4.16 -14.02 -10.92
C LYS A 86 -3.67 -12.59 -11.15
N VAL A 87 -3.17 -11.96 -10.11
CA VAL A 87 -2.73 -10.56 -10.13
C VAL A 87 -1.33 -10.43 -9.56
N CYS A 88 -0.50 -9.61 -10.20
CA CYS A 88 0.74 -9.16 -9.60
C CYS A 88 0.54 -7.76 -9.01
N VAL A 89 0.82 -7.62 -7.72
CA VAL A 89 0.83 -6.32 -7.03
C VAL A 89 2.28 -5.91 -6.79
N VAL A 90 2.67 -4.73 -7.24
CA VAL A 90 4.04 -4.22 -7.16
C VAL A 90 4.06 -2.96 -6.33
N GLY A 91 4.78 -2.99 -5.22
CA GLY A 91 4.94 -1.86 -4.29
C GLY A 91 6.39 -1.38 -4.21
N GLY A 92 6.61 -0.05 -4.14
CA GLY A 92 7.95 0.51 -3.96
C GLY A 92 8.01 1.56 -2.85
N GLY A 93 8.96 1.41 -1.91
CA GLY A 93 9.13 2.31 -0.78
C GLY A 93 7.84 2.45 0.05
N LEU A 94 7.41 3.68 0.34
CA LEU A 94 6.15 3.93 1.04
C LEU A 94 4.92 3.41 0.27
N GLY A 95 5.02 3.30 -1.06
CA GLY A 95 3.93 2.77 -1.90
C GLY A 95 3.51 1.35 -1.54
N VAL A 96 4.35 0.57 -0.85
CA VAL A 96 3.98 -0.76 -0.36
C VAL A 96 2.83 -0.72 0.63
N ALA A 97 2.75 0.30 1.48
CA ALA A 97 1.66 0.49 2.43
C ALA A 97 0.31 0.77 1.74
N ILE A 98 0.36 1.35 0.53
CA ILE A 98 -0.81 1.60 -0.32
C ILE A 98 -1.15 0.37 -1.17
N ALA A 99 -0.14 -0.40 -1.59
CA ALA A 99 -0.30 -1.64 -2.34
C ALA A 99 -0.86 -2.78 -1.49
N TYR A 100 -0.51 -2.82 -0.21
CA TYR A 100 -0.92 -3.85 0.74
C TYR A 100 -2.45 -4.07 0.80
N PRO A 101 -3.30 -3.05 1.03
CA PRO A 101 -4.75 -3.27 1.08
C PRO A 101 -5.34 -3.78 -0.24
N GLN A 102 -4.68 -3.51 -1.37
CA GLN A 102 -5.06 -4.07 -2.67
C GLN A 102 -4.75 -5.57 -2.73
N ALA A 103 -3.51 -5.94 -2.37
CA ALA A 103 -3.07 -7.34 -2.33
C ALA A 103 -3.93 -8.16 -1.37
N LYS A 104 -4.16 -7.63 -0.16
CA LYS A 104 -4.99 -8.29 0.86
C LYS A 104 -6.42 -8.52 0.37
N ALA A 105 -7.06 -7.51 -0.21
CA ALA A 105 -8.44 -7.63 -0.68
C ALA A 105 -8.57 -8.64 -1.81
N LEU A 106 -7.63 -8.65 -2.76
CA LEU A 106 -7.58 -9.65 -3.82
C LEU A 106 -7.40 -11.07 -3.25
N HIS A 107 -6.46 -11.24 -2.33
CA HIS A 107 -6.20 -12.53 -1.69
C HIS A 107 -7.40 -13.03 -0.87
N ASP A 108 -8.06 -12.14 -0.09
CA ASP A 108 -9.26 -12.47 0.68
C ASP A 108 -10.46 -12.86 -0.23
N MET A 109 -10.47 -12.40 -1.48
CA MET A 109 -11.44 -12.80 -2.52
C MET A 109 -11.09 -14.13 -3.21
N GLY A 110 -9.96 -14.75 -2.86
CA GLY A 110 -9.48 -16.00 -3.45
C GLY A 110 -8.73 -15.82 -4.78
N VAL A 111 -8.30 -14.61 -5.10
CA VAL A 111 -7.43 -14.32 -6.24
C VAL A 111 -6.01 -14.76 -5.91
N GLU A 112 -5.31 -15.39 -6.84
CA GLU A 112 -3.89 -15.70 -6.71
C GLU A 112 -3.07 -14.40 -6.83
N VAL A 113 -2.37 -14.03 -5.76
CA VAL A 113 -1.63 -12.77 -5.68
C VAL A 113 -0.14 -13.03 -5.57
N ASP A 114 0.63 -12.57 -6.55
CA ASP A 114 2.07 -12.40 -6.44
C ASP A 114 2.34 -10.95 -5.99
N PHE A 115 2.91 -10.78 -4.78
CA PHE A 115 3.18 -9.46 -4.22
C PHE A 115 4.68 -9.20 -4.25
N ILE A 116 5.09 -8.23 -5.06
CA ILE A 116 6.49 -7.81 -5.23
C ILE A 116 6.67 -6.47 -4.53
N VAL A 117 7.51 -6.42 -3.51
CA VAL A 117 7.78 -5.22 -2.73
C VAL A 117 9.26 -4.85 -2.78
N GLY A 118 9.56 -3.56 -2.90
CA GLY A 118 10.92 -3.06 -3.04
C GLY A 118 11.25 -1.95 -2.04
N PHE A 119 12.44 -2.06 -1.46
CA PHE A 119 12.98 -1.12 -0.49
C PHE A 119 14.43 -0.77 -0.84
N LYS A 120 14.97 0.34 -0.32
CA LYS A 120 16.38 0.68 -0.52
C LYS A 120 17.31 -0.30 0.18
N ASN A 121 16.96 -0.71 1.40
CA ASN A 121 17.68 -1.65 2.23
C ASN A 121 16.74 -2.37 3.21
N LYS A 122 17.28 -3.38 3.92
CA LYS A 122 16.50 -4.19 4.87
C LYS A 122 15.91 -3.41 6.04
N ASP A 123 16.58 -2.34 6.47
CA ASP A 123 16.14 -1.56 7.64
C ASP A 123 14.90 -0.71 7.35
N LEU A 124 14.54 -0.58 6.07
CA LEU A 124 13.34 0.11 5.60
C LEU A 124 12.18 -0.84 5.28
N ILE A 125 12.36 -2.14 5.45
CA ILE A 125 11.29 -3.12 5.26
C ILE A 125 10.25 -2.92 6.37
N ILE A 126 9.00 -2.79 5.98
CA ILE A 126 7.85 -2.63 6.87
C ILE A 126 6.81 -3.72 6.57
N LEU A 127 5.98 -4.09 7.53
CA LEU A 127 4.79 -4.94 7.36
C LEU A 127 5.08 -6.31 6.70
N GLU A 128 6.25 -6.91 6.92
CA GLU A 128 6.63 -8.15 6.24
C GLU A 128 5.71 -9.33 6.60
N GLU A 129 5.30 -9.44 7.87
CA GLU A 129 4.37 -10.46 8.32
C GLU A 129 2.98 -10.28 7.69
N GLU A 130 2.49 -9.03 7.65
CA GLU A 130 1.22 -8.67 7.04
C GLU A 130 1.23 -8.95 5.54
N PHE A 131 2.35 -8.70 4.86
CA PHE A 131 2.48 -9.00 3.43
C PHE A 131 2.43 -10.49 3.15
N ASN A 132 3.09 -11.32 3.96
CA ASN A 132 3.03 -12.78 3.84
C ASN A 132 1.60 -13.31 3.98
N ASN A 133 0.78 -12.69 4.81
CA ASN A 133 -0.62 -13.08 5.03
C ASN A 133 -1.59 -12.50 3.97
N ALA A 134 -1.10 -11.62 3.10
CA ALA A 134 -1.91 -10.89 2.12
C ALA A 134 -1.68 -11.33 0.67
N CYS A 135 -0.92 -12.39 0.44
CA CYS A 135 -0.59 -12.85 -0.91
C CYS A 135 -0.33 -14.36 -0.98
N THR A 136 -0.32 -14.88 -2.19
CA THR A 136 0.06 -16.28 -2.47
C THR A 136 1.57 -16.44 -2.46
N ASN A 137 2.27 -15.52 -3.12
CA ASN A 137 3.74 -15.48 -3.15
C ASN A 137 4.22 -14.06 -2.85
N LEU A 138 5.21 -13.93 -1.94
CA LEU A 138 5.84 -12.67 -1.59
C LEU A 138 7.28 -12.62 -2.13
N PHE A 139 7.60 -11.52 -2.81
CA PHE A 139 8.96 -11.22 -3.29
C PHE A 139 9.42 -9.90 -2.68
N VAL A 140 10.38 -9.98 -1.75
CA VAL A 140 10.95 -8.79 -1.09
C VAL A 140 12.30 -8.48 -1.70
N MET A 141 12.41 -7.34 -2.38
CA MET A 141 13.64 -6.87 -3.04
C MET A 141 14.27 -5.71 -2.29
N THR A 142 15.60 -5.67 -2.26
CA THR A 142 16.33 -4.49 -1.77
C THR A 142 17.35 -4.04 -2.80
N ASP A 143 17.48 -2.71 -2.98
CA ASP A 143 18.39 -2.14 -3.98
C ASP A 143 19.86 -2.53 -3.69
N ASP A 144 20.23 -2.59 -2.41
CA ASP A 144 21.58 -2.93 -1.95
C ASP A 144 21.81 -4.45 -1.73
N GLY A 145 20.76 -5.25 -1.72
CA GLY A 145 20.84 -6.69 -1.48
C GLY A 145 20.95 -7.10 -0.01
N SER A 146 20.71 -6.17 0.92
CA SER A 146 20.91 -6.38 2.35
C SER A 146 19.99 -7.43 2.99
N ASN A 147 18.86 -7.77 2.34
CA ASN A 147 17.96 -8.87 2.74
C ASN A 147 18.27 -10.21 2.03
N GLY A 148 19.32 -10.27 1.22
CA GLY A 148 19.66 -11.45 0.41
C GLY A 148 19.12 -11.44 -1.02
N HIS A 149 18.19 -10.56 -1.34
CA HIS A 149 17.59 -10.41 -2.67
C HIS A 149 17.87 -9.02 -3.23
N LYS A 150 18.96 -8.93 -4.03
CA LYS A 150 19.38 -7.67 -4.64
C LYS A 150 18.67 -7.39 -5.94
N GLY A 151 18.10 -6.21 -6.07
CA GLY A 151 17.54 -5.74 -7.34
C GLY A 151 16.29 -4.89 -7.16
N PHE A 152 15.78 -4.41 -8.27
CA PHE A 152 14.53 -3.66 -8.32
C PHE A 152 13.32 -4.60 -8.45
N VAL A 153 12.17 -4.14 -8.05
CA VAL A 153 10.89 -4.87 -8.21
C VAL A 153 10.61 -5.30 -9.66
N THR A 154 11.10 -4.54 -10.62
CA THR A 154 10.98 -4.85 -12.06
C THR A 154 11.77 -6.10 -12.46
N ALA A 155 12.90 -6.38 -11.82
CA ALA A 155 13.66 -7.61 -12.08
C ALA A 155 12.90 -8.86 -11.62
N ALA A 156 12.27 -8.80 -10.42
CA ALA A 156 11.44 -9.90 -9.94
C ALA A 156 10.19 -10.09 -10.81
N LEU A 157 9.54 -9.00 -11.25
CA LEU A 157 8.40 -9.09 -12.17
C LEU A 157 8.82 -9.69 -13.52
N GLU A 158 9.94 -9.25 -14.08
CA GLU A 158 10.47 -9.76 -15.35
C GLU A 158 10.79 -11.26 -15.27
N GLU A 159 11.34 -11.72 -14.16
CA GLU A 159 11.61 -13.13 -13.90
C GLU A 159 10.31 -13.95 -13.96
N GLN A 160 9.23 -13.50 -13.31
CA GLN A 160 7.94 -14.18 -13.34
C GLN A 160 7.34 -14.20 -14.77
N LEU A 161 7.40 -13.08 -15.48
CA LEU A 161 6.90 -13.00 -16.86
C LEU A 161 7.70 -13.89 -17.79
N ASN A 162 9.04 -13.92 -17.68
CA ASN A 162 9.91 -14.82 -18.45
C ASN A 162 9.71 -16.29 -18.11
N ALA A 163 9.32 -16.62 -16.88
CA ALA A 163 8.91 -17.96 -16.47
C ALA A 163 7.56 -18.40 -17.06
N GLY A 164 6.90 -17.51 -17.81
CA GLY A 164 5.62 -17.77 -18.48
C GLY A 164 4.39 -17.55 -17.60
N VAL A 165 4.56 -16.92 -16.44
CA VAL A 165 3.42 -16.56 -15.58
C VAL A 165 2.58 -15.51 -16.30
N LYS A 166 1.27 -15.73 -16.36
CA LYS A 166 0.31 -14.81 -16.96
C LYS A 166 -0.55 -14.19 -15.87
N TYR A 167 -0.58 -12.87 -15.84
CA TYR A 167 -1.41 -12.10 -14.93
C TYR A 167 -2.60 -11.49 -15.67
N ASP A 168 -3.78 -11.50 -15.05
CA ASP A 168 -4.95 -10.78 -15.55
C ASP A 168 -4.77 -9.27 -15.38
N ALA A 169 -4.01 -8.86 -14.34
CA ALA A 169 -3.66 -7.47 -14.10
C ALA A 169 -2.32 -7.35 -13.34
N VAL A 170 -1.64 -6.23 -13.55
CA VAL A 170 -0.49 -5.80 -12.75
C VAL A 170 -0.80 -4.44 -12.14
N ILE A 171 -0.81 -4.37 -10.81
CA ILE A 171 -1.07 -3.14 -10.06
C ILE A 171 0.27 -2.62 -9.52
N ALA A 172 0.69 -1.43 -9.94
CA ALA A 172 1.96 -0.85 -9.50
C ALA A 172 1.76 0.44 -8.73
N ILE A 173 2.28 0.52 -7.51
CA ILE A 173 2.14 1.67 -6.61
C ILE A 173 3.49 2.01 -5.99
N GLY A 174 3.97 3.23 -6.25
CA GLY A 174 5.26 3.68 -5.75
C GLY A 174 5.81 4.89 -6.51
N PRO A 175 7.14 5.10 -6.52
CA PRO A 175 7.76 6.18 -7.26
C PRO A 175 7.37 6.17 -8.75
N LEU A 176 7.14 7.35 -9.33
CA LEU A 176 6.68 7.49 -10.71
C LEU A 176 7.56 6.74 -11.71
N ILE A 177 8.89 6.80 -11.51
CA ILE A 177 9.83 6.10 -12.39
C ILE A 177 9.66 4.57 -12.31
N MET A 178 9.41 4.03 -11.11
CA MET A 178 9.14 2.60 -10.92
C MET A 178 7.86 2.19 -11.65
N MET A 179 6.77 2.93 -11.44
CA MET A 179 5.49 2.65 -12.11
C MET A 179 5.63 2.71 -13.63
N LYS A 180 6.37 3.70 -14.15
CA LYS A 180 6.65 3.81 -15.59
C LYS A 180 7.39 2.57 -16.11
N VAL A 181 8.45 2.12 -15.44
CA VAL A 181 9.23 0.96 -15.87
C VAL A 181 8.38 -0.32 -15.79
N VAL A 182 7.56 -0.49 -14.76
CA VAL A 182 6.61 -1.63 -14.68
C VAL A 182 5.64 -1.61 -15.87
N CYS A 183 5.04 -0.44 -16.18
CA CYS A 183 4.14 -0.31 -17.35
C CYS A 183 4.85 -0.59 -18.67
N ASP A 184 6.08 -0.14 -18.84
CA ASP A 184 6.83 -0.37 -20.08
C ASP A 184 7.26 -1.84 -20.22
N LEU A 185 7.56 -2.51 -19.12
CA LEU A 185 7.85 -3.94 -19.08
C LEU A 185 6.62 -4.77 -19.46
N THR A 186 5.49 -4.53 -18.80
CA THR A 186 4.27 -5.34 -19.01
C THR A 186 3.65 -5.19 -20.41
N LYS A 187 3.96 -4.13 -21.16
CA LYS A 187 3.54 -3.99 -22.56
C LYS A 187 4.20 -4.99 -23.51
N GLN A 188 5.28 -5.64 -23.10
CA GLN A 188 6.05 -6.57 -23.93
C GLN A 188 5.51 -7.99 -23.85
N TYR A 189 4.62 -8.27 -22.89
CA TYR A 189 4.02 -9.57 -22.60
C TYR A 189 2.50 -9.52 -22.76
#